data_0f7371a1d07d4f10d07dab2d302b368c
#
_entry.id   0f7371a1d07d4f10d07dab2d302b368c
#
_cell.length_a   1.000
_cell.length_b   1.000
_cell.length_c   1.000
_cell.angle_alpha   90.00
_cell.angle_beta   90.00
_cell.angle_gamma   90.00
#
_symmetry.space_group_name_H-M   'P 1'
#
loop_
_entity.id
_entity.type
_entity.pdbx_description
1 polymer ?
#
loop_
_entity_poly.entity_id
_entity_poly.type
_entity_poly.pdbx_seq_one_letter_code
_entity_poly.pdbx_strand_id
1 'polypeptide(L)'
;GYCRDKKNYDEFTPAKITGRRLIDLLEFDGPAKALESLKVAALNAISMKIISGSGYKIIENTDPINLVDLQSKKTITLVGGFHSYIKKISETDSRLYVLELDENMLQGEMKKYYVPADEYGKILPISDIIIITGLTLVNNTIDGLINSILPHSQVIVAGPSSSLLPDVLFKNKVDIIGATTITD
;
A
#
# COMPACT_ATOMS: atom_id res chain seq x y z
N GLY A 1 5.40 10.52 -0.41
CA GLY A 1 5.65 9.89 0.87
C GLY A 1 4.89 10.52 2.01
N TYR A 2 4.65 9.78 3.03
CA TYR A 2 3.86 10.13 4.21
C TYR A 2 4.47 11.25 5.08
N CYS A 3 5.73 11.61 4.84
CA CYS A 3 6.41 12.65 5.60
C CYS A 3 6.08 14.05 5.05
N ARG A 4 4.94 14.62 5.47
CA ARG A 4 4.59 16.03 5.19
C ARG A 4 5.42 17.03 6.00
N ASP A 5 6.09 16.59 7.05
CA ASP A 5 6.80 17.45 7.99
C ASP A 5 8.30 17.40 7.74
N LYS A 6 8.79 18.32 6.89
CA LYS A 6 10.21 18.43 6.51
C LYS A 6 11.17 18.74 7.68
N LYS A 7 10.65 19.00 8.88
CA LYS A 7 11.42 19.41 10.06
C LYS A 7 11.80 18.27 11.00
N ASN A 8 11.29 17.04 10.78
CA ASN A 8 11.42 15.94 11.74
C ASN A 8 12.28 14.77 11.25
N TYR A 9 13.30 15.04 10.45
CA TYR A 9 14.27 14.01 10.05
C TYR A 9 15.39 13.80 11.10
N ASP A 10 15.53 14.70 12.08
CA ASP A 10 16.53 14.66 13.16
C ASP A 10 17.89 14.08 12.73
N GLU A 11 18.19 12.83 13.16
CA GLU A 11 19.41 12.12 12.81
C GLU A 11 19.37 11.41 11.45
N PHE A 12 18.19 11.37 10.77
CA PHE A 12 17.97 10.59 9.56
C PHE A 12 17.95 11.41 8.27
N THR A 13 18.69 12.51 8.22
CA THR A 13 18.89 13.21 6.95
C THR A 13 19.79 12.37 6.02
N PRO A 14 19.67 12.49 4.69
CA PRO A 14 20.54 11.76 3.76
C PRO A 14 22.02 11.87 4.07
N ALA A 15 22.48 13.05 4.50
CA ALA A 15 23.87 13.27 4.87
C ALA A 15 24.31 12.51 6.14
N LYS A 16 23.40 12.25 7.06
CA LYS A 16 23.69 11.54 8.31
C LYS A 16 23.56 10.02 8.21
N ILE A 17 22.75 9.53 7.26
CA ILE A 17 22.55 8.06 7.07
C ILE A 17 23.51 7.48 6.04
N THR A 18 24.07 8.28 5.13
CA THR A 18 25.04 7.80 4.14
C THR A 18 26.25 7.17 4.84
N GLY A 19 26.58 5.93 4.46
CA GLY A 19 27.70 5.16 5.03
C GLY A 19 27.39 4.42 6.32
N ARG A 20 26.22 4.57 6.93
CA ARG A 20 25.77 3.73 8.05
C ARG A 20 25.41 2.33 7.58
N ARG A 21 25.58 1.35 8.46
CA ARG A 21 25.12 -0.02 8.17
C ARG A 21 23.60 -0.04 8.19
N LEU A 22 23.00 -0.77 7.26
CA LEU A 22 21.55 -0.90 7.18
C LEU A 22 20.94 -1.48 8.45
N ILE A 23 21.60 -2.45 9.07
CA ILE A 23 21.12 -3.06 10.32
C ILE A 23 20.97 -2.02 11.43
N ASP A 24 21.85 -1.03 11.51
CA ASP A 24 21.77 0.03 12.52
C ASP A 24 20.51 0.90 12.33
N LEU A 25 20.04 1.06 11.07
CA LEU A 25 18.78 1.74 10.77
C LEU A 25 17.57 0.88 11.15
N LEU A 26 17.61 -0.42 10.83
CA LEU A 26 16.48 -1.34 11.07
C LEU A 26 16.27 -1.59 12.58
N GLU A 27 17.34 -1.67 13.35
CA GLU A 27 17.30 -1.91 14.80
C GLU A 27 17.13 -0.63 15.63
N PHE A 28 17.19 0.55 15.00
CA PHE A 28 17.01 1.80 15.71
C PHE A 28 15.57 1.92 16.23
N ASP A 29 15.43 2.16 17.53
CA ASP A 29 14.15 2.29 18.26
C ASP A 29 14.01 3.69 18.88
N GLY A 30 14.30 4.72 18.12
CA GLY A 30 14.17 6.12 18.55
C GLY A 30 12.91 6.80 18.01
N PRO A 31 12.49 7.91 18.64
CA PRO A 31 11.30 8.66 18.23
C PRO A 31 11.57 9.50 16.99
N ALA A 32 11.53 8.91 15.81
CA ALA A 32 11.65 9.65 14.56
C ALA A 32 10.48 9.32 13.64
N LYS A 33 9.63 10.31 13.34
CA LYS A 33 8.47 10.13 12.44
C LYS A 33 8.84 9.64 11.04
N ALA A 34 10.07 9.97 10.57
CA ALA A 34 10.59 9.49 9.29
C ALA A 34 11.15 8.07 9.35
N LEU A 35 11.37 7.52 10.54
CA LEU A 35 12.08 6.26 10.73
C LEU A 35 11.38 5.10 10.03
N GLU A 36 10.07 4.95 10.21
CA GLU A 36 9.31 3.87 9.60
C GLU A 36 9.33 3.96 8.06
N SER A 37 9.22 5.17 7.51
CA SER A 37 9.35 5.37 6.06
C SER A 37 10.75 5.00 5.56
N LEU A 38 11.80 5.29 6.32
CA LEU A 38 13.18 4.95 5.97
C LEU A 38 13.43 3.45 6.10
N LYS A 39 12.92 2.80 7.15
CA LYS A 39 13.00 1.35 7.31
C LYS A 39 12.35 0.63 6.14
N VAL A 40 11.12 1.03 5.76
CA VAL A 40 10.42 0.46 4.60
C VAL A 40 11.17 0.72 3.30
N ALA A 41 11.69 1.93 3.08
CA ALA A 41 12.49 2.23 1.89
C ALA A 41 13.77 1.38 1.81
N ALA A 42 14.45 1.18 2.92
CA ALA A 42 15.64 0.34 3.03
C ALA A 42 15.31 -1.13 2.76
N LEU A 43 14.23 -1.64 3.34
CA LEU A 43 13.73 -3.00 3.08
C LEU A 43 13.34 -3.18 1.61
N ASN A 44 12.68 -2.20 0.99
CA ASN A 44 12.37 -2.21 -0.43
C ASN A 44 13.63 -2.35 -1.29
N ALA A 45 14.67 -1.57 -1.00
CA ALA A 45 15.92 -1.61 -1.76
C ALA A 45 16.60 -2.99 -1.70
N ILE A 46 16.61 -3.64 -0.53
CA ILE A 46 17.13 -5.01 -0.39
C ILE A 46 16.23 -6.00 -1.11
N SER A 47 14.92 -5.89 -0.91
CA SER A 47 13.92 -6.78 -1.50
C SER A 47 14.03 -6.80 -3.01
N MET A 48 14.16 -5.66 -3.65
CA MET A 48 14.31 -5.54 -5.10
C MET A 48 15.53 -6.32 -5.61
N LYS A 49 16.66 -6.25 -4.89
CA LYS A 49 17.86 -7.00 -5.26
C LYS A 49 17.66 -8.52 -5.13
N ILE A 50 16.93 -8.97 -4.12
CA ILE A 50 16.63 -10.38 -3.91
C ILE A 50 15.62 -10.87 -4.96
N ILE A 51 14.56 -10.09 -5.20
CA ILE A 51 13.49 -10.42 -6.16
C ILE A 51 14.05 -10.56 -7.56
N SER A 52 14.98 -9.71 -7.99
CA SER A 52 15.60 -9.79 -9.32
C SER A 52 16.35 -11.11 -9.59
N GLY A 53 16.80 -11.81 -8.56
CA GLY A 53 17.46 -13.13 -8.65
C GLY A 53 16.57 -14.30 -8.23
N SER A 54 15.30 -14.08 -7.99
CA SER A 54 14.34 -15.07 -7.47
C SER A 54 13.52 -15.72 -8.58
N GLY A 55 12.77 -16.77 -8.21
CA GLY A 55 11.80 -17.44 -9.09
C GLY A 55 10.38 -16.83 -9.02
N TYR A 56 10.20 -15.63 -8.51
CA TYR A 56 8.87 -14.98 -8.47
C TYR A 56 8.35 -14.69 -9.88
N LYS A 57 7.04 -14.87 -10.07
CA LYS A 57 6.36 -14.44 -11.30
C LYS A 57 6.18 -12.92 -11.27
N ILE A 58 6.96 -12.23 -12.10
CA ILE A 58 6.88 -10.77 -12.25
C ILE A 58 6.15 -10.46 -13.55
N ILE A 59 5.17 -9.56 -13.48
CA ILE A 59 4.46 -9.00 -14.63
C ILE A 59 4.90 -7.54 -14.74
N GLU A 60 5.72 -7.24 -15.71
CA GLU A 60 6.28 -5.92 -15.92
C GLU A 60 5.30 -4.99 -16.67
N ASN A 61 5.48 -3.68 -16.47
CA ASN A 61 4.74 -2.63 -17.19
C ASN A 61 3.21 -2.77 -17.12
N THR A 62 2.72 -3.30 -15.99
CA THR A 62 1.30 -3.54 -15.80
C THR A 62 0.84 -2.88 -14.50
N ASP A 63 -0.20 -2.06 -14.59
CA ASP A 63 -0.87 -1.53 -13.40
C ASP A 63 -1.70 -2.65 -12.75
N PRO A 64 -1.58 -2.91 -11.44
CA PRO A 64 -2.30 -3.96 -10.71
C PRO A 64 -3.81 -3.97 -10.94
N ILE A 65 -4.45 -2.81 -11.10
CA ILE A 65 -5.88 -2.72 -11.37
C ILE A 65 -6.30 -3.36 -12.71
N ASN A 66 -5.36 -3.56 -13.64
CA ASN A 66 -5.63 -4.24 -14.91
C ASN A 66 -5.65 -5.77 -14.77
N LEU A 67 -5.23 -6.29 -13.61
CA LEU A 67 -5.20 -7.72 -13.31
C LEU A 67 -6.46 -8.20 -12.59
N VAL A 68 -7.41 -7.29 -12.32
CA VAL A 68 -8.67 -7.61 -11.66
C VAL A 68 -9.84 -7.54 -12.63
N ASP A 69 -10.86 -8.36 -12.38
CA ASP A 69 -12.10 -8.32 -13.15
C ASP A 69 -12.95 -7.10 -12.77
N LEU A 70 -12.94 -6.08 -13.62
CA LEU A 70 -13.80 -4.90 -13.51
C LEU A 70 -15.04 -4.97 -14.43
N GLN A 71 -15.21 -6.06 -15.19
CA GLN A 71 -16.35 -6.20 -16.12
C GLN A 71 -17.60 -6.73 -15.41
N SER A 72 -17.42 -7.55 -14.41
CA SER A 72 -18.52 -8.05 -13.58
C SER A 72 -18.82 -7.06 -12.43
N LYS A 73 -20.10 -6.96 -12.07
CA LYS A 73 -20.53 -6.14 -10.94
C LYS A 73 -19.98 -6.68 -9.64
N LYS A 74 -19.15 -5.90 -8.97
CA LYS A 74 -18.41 -6.24 -7.74
C LYS A 74 -18.60 -5.18 -6.67
N THR A 75 -18.32 -5.56 -5.42
CA THR A 75 -18.06 -4.61 -4.35
C THR A 75 -16.54 -4.42 -4.24
N ILE A 76 -16.06 -3.23 -4.55
CA ILE A 76 -14.63 -2.91 -4.59
C ILE A 76 -14.32 -1.90 -3.49
N THR A 77 -13.30 -2.17 -2.71
CA THR A 77 -12.83 -1.26 -1.66
C THR A 77 -11.39 -0.85 -1.92
N LEU A 78 -11.16 0.46 -1.94
CA LEU A 78 -9.84 1.07 -1.92
C LEU A 78 -9.50 1.49 -0.50
N VAL A 79 -8.34 1.10 0.00
CA VAL A 79 -7.77 1.62 1.24
C VAL A 79 -6.71 2.64 0.87
N GLY A 80 -7.04 3.92 0.95
CA GLY A 80 -6.25 5.05 0.47
C GLY A 80 -6.81 5.72 -0.79
N GLY A 81 -6.49 6.99 -0.97
CA GLY A 81 -7.01 7.84 -2.04
C GLY A 81 -6.37 7.62 -3.42
N PHE A 82 -6.57 6.47 -4.03
CA PHE A 82 -6.10 6.17 -5.40
C PHE A 82 -6.98 6.85 -6.46
N HIS A 83 -6.79 8.14 -6.71
CA HIS A 83 -7.66 8.93 -7.60
C HIS A 83 -7.86 8.33 -9.00
N SER A 84 -6.79 7.76 -9.61
CA SER A 84 -6.90 7.10 -10.91
C SER A 84 -7.77 5.84 -10.87
N TYR A 85 -7.68 5.07 -9.79
CA TYR A 85 -8.49 3.86 -9.60
C TYR A 85 -9.94 4.22 -9.28
N ILE A 86 -10.18 5.24 -8.45
CA ILE A 86 -11.53 5.75 -8.17
C ILE A 86 -12.22 6.11 -9.48
N LYS A 87 -11.54 6.88 -10.35
CA LYS A 87 -12.07 7.25 -11.65
C LYS A 87 -12.41 6.01 -12.49
N LYS A 88 -11.46 5.09 -12.64
CA LYS A 88 -11.62 3.88 -13.45
C LYS A 88 -12.77 2.99 -12.96
N ILE A 89 -12.89 2.78 -11.64
CA ILE A 89 -13.93 1.94 -11.05
C ILE A 89 -15.30 2.66 -11.11
N SER A 90 -15.32 3.98 -10.97
CA SER A 90 -16.57 4.76 -11.04
C SER A 90 -17.27 4.73 -12.42
N GLU A 91 -16.56 4.30 -13.45
CA GLU A 91 -17.07 4.10 -14.81
C GLU A 91 -17.70 2.70 -15.00
N THR A 92 -17.69 1.86 -13.96
CA THR A 92 -18.27 0.50 -13.96
C THR A 92 -19.57 0.44 -13.15
N ASP A 93 -20.30 -0.68 -13.24
CA ASP A 93 -21.49 -0.94 -12.44
C ASP A 93 -21.17 -1.43 -11.01
N SER A 94 -19.90 -1.43 -10.63
CA SER A 94 -19.43 -1.91 -9.32
C SER A 94 -19.75 -0.91 -8.21
N ARG A 95 -19.98 -1.44 -7.00
CA ARG A 95 -20.07 -0.63 -5.80
C ARG A 95 -18.67 -0.30 -5.31
N LEU A 96 -18.38 1.00 -5.14
CA LEU A 96 -17.07 1.49 -4.69
C LEU A 96 -17.14 2.07 -3.29
N TYR A 97 -16.20 1.67 -2.43
CA TYR A 97 -15.89 2.30 -1.16
C TYR A 97 -14.43 2.74 -1.13
N VAL A 98 -14.17 3.91 -0.55
CA VAL A 98 -12.80 4.42 -0.36
C VAL A 98 -12.59 4.72 1.12
N LEU A 99 -11.88 3.83 1.79
CA LEU A 99 -11.46 4.00 3.18
C LEU A 99 -10.27 4.96 3.23
N GLU A 100 -10.47 6.15 3.80
CA GLU A 100 -9.43 7.17 3.87
C GLU A 100 -9.42 7.84 5.26
N LEU A 101 -8.23 8.20 5.74
CA LEU A 101 -8.03 8.84 7.04
C LEU A 101 -8.46 10.32 7.05
N ASP A 102 -8.27 11.00 5.93
CA ASP A 102 -8.60 12.42 5.76
C ASP A 102 -9.66 12.57 4.66
N GLU A 103 -10.87 12.95 5.06
CA GLU A 103 -11.99 13.16 4.12
C GLU A 103 -11.70 14.18 3.03
N ASN A 104 -10.77 15.11 3.28
CA ASN A 104 -10.39 16.14 2.32
C ASN A 104 -9.49 15.61 1.19
N MET A 105 -8.99 14.38 1.30
CA MET A 105 -8.25 13.72 0.23
C MET A 105 -9.13 13.39 -0.98
N LEU A 106 -10.45 13.25 -0.77
CA LEU A 106 -11.42 13.03 -1.83
C LEU A 106 -12.21 14.31 -2.09
N GLN A 107 -12.12 14.83 -3.31
CA GLN A 107 -12.76 16.09 -3.70
C GLN A 107 -13.81 15.88 -4.81
N GLY A 108 -14.75 16.82 -4.92
CA GLY A 108 -15.78 16.79 -5.96
C GLY A 108 -16.61 15.51 -5.91
N GLU A 109 -16.86 14.94 -7.09
CA GLU A 109 -17.66 13.72 -7.25
C GLU A 109 -17.09 12.48 -6.54
N MET A 110 -15.81 12.49 -6.19
CA MET A 110 -15.19 11.35 -5.48
C MET A 110 -15.59 11.27 -4.01
N LYS A 111 -16.06 12.37 -3.41
CA LYS A 111 -16.53 12.40 -2.02
C LYS A 111 -17.64 11.39 -1.72
N LYS A 112 -18.49 11.07 -2.69
CA LYS A 112 -19.58 10.10 -2.52
C LYS A 112 -19.13 8.67 -2.23
N TYR A 113 -17.85 8.35 -2.47
CA TYR A 113 -17.27 7.04 -2.21
C TYR A 113 -16.53 6.97 -0.87
N TYR A 114 -16.36 8.13 -0.19
CA TYR A 114 -15.64 8.22 1.07
C TYR A 114 -16.31 7.42 2.18
N VAL A 115 -15.47 6.68 2.89
CA VAL A 115 -15.81 6.00 4.15
C VAL A 115 -14.67 6.26 5.13
N PRO A 116 -14.94 6.61 6.39
CA PRO A 116 -13.91 6.75 7.41
C PRO A 116 -13.06 5.48 7.53
N ALA A 117 -11.75 5.63 7.64
CA ALA A 117 -10.83 4.49 7.66
C ALA A 117 -11.09 3.51 8.81
N ASP A 118 -11.61 3.97 9.95
CA ASP A 118 -11.95 3.15 11.11
C ASP A 118 -13.16 2.22 10.88
N GLU A 119 -13.97 2.47 9.85
CA GLU A 119 -15.08 1.61 9.44
C GLU A 119 -14.62 0.36 8.66
N TYR A 120 -13.30 0.14 8.51
CA TYR A 120 -12.76 -0.99 7.72
C TYR A 120 -13.33 -2.35 8.13
N GLY A 121 -13.56 -2.56 9.42
CA GLY A 121 -14.13 -3.81 9.94
C GLY A 121 -15.55 -4.13 9.45
N LYS A 122 -16.30 -3.13 8.96
CA LYS A 122 -17.63 -3.31 8.35
C LYS A 122 -17.56 -3.45 6.83
N ILE A 123 -16.61 -2.79 6.20
CA ILE A 123 -16.53 -2.68 4.75
C ILE A 123 -15.71 -3.81 4.11
N LEU A 124 -14.55 -4.16 4.70
CA LEU A 124 -13.70 -5.20 4.12
C LEU A 124 -14.39 -6.58 4.04
N PRO A 125 -15.17 -7.02 5.04
CA PRO A 125 -15.84 -8.34 4.95
C PRO A 125 -16.87 -8.47 3.82
N ILE A 126 -17.39 -7.36 3.29
CA ILE A 126 -18.40 -7.38 2.20
C ILE A 126 -17.80 -7.09 0.83
N SER A 127 -16.47 -6.98 0.74
CA SER A 127 -15.76 -6.58 -0.47
C SER A 127 -15.29 -7.80 -1.27
N ASP A 128 -15.54 -7.79 -2.57
CA ASP A 128 -15.04 -8.82 -3.51
C ASP A 128 -13.59 -8.55 -3.91
N ILE A 129 -13.25 -7.26 -4.08
CA ILE A 129 -11.90 -6.82 -4.45
C ILE A 129 -11.47 -5.73 -3.47
N ILE A 130 -10.27 -5.87 -2.93
CA ILE A 130 -9.69 -4.92 -1.98
C ILE A 130 -8.32 -4.49 -2.47
N ILE A 131 -8.13 -3.18 -2.64
CA ILE A 131 -6.84 -2.61 -3.05
C ILE A 131 -6.34 -1.72 -1.91
N ILE A 132 -5.23 -2.12 -1.32
CA ILE A 132 -4.64 -1.50 -0.13
C ILE A 132 -3.39 -0.72 -0.53
N THR A 133 -3.28 0.53 -0.09
CA THR A 133 -2.05 1.30 -0.29
C THR A 133 -0.87 0.72 0.49
N GLY A 134 0.30 0.64 -0.13
CA GLY A 134 1.53 0.27 0.55
C GLY A 134 1.92 1.19 1.73
N LEU A 135 1.29 2.36 1.86
CA LEU A 135 1.46 3.23 3.03
C LEU A 135 1.01 2.57 4.34
N THR A 136 0.12 1.57 4.26
CA THR A 136 -0.32 0.79 5.43
C THR A 136 0.80 -0.04 6.05
N LEU A 137 1.85 -0.35 5.29
CA LEU A 137 3.09 -0.96 5.79
C LEU A 137 3.94 0.05 6.59
N VAL A 138 3.88 1.33 6.21
CA VAL A 138 4.66 2.40 6.86
C VAL A 138 4.01 2.85 8.17
N ASN A 139 2.67 2.87 8.20
CA ASN A 139 1.92 3.32 9.39
C ASN A 139 1.43 2.16 10.28
N ASN A 140 1.87 0.93 10.00
CA ASN A 140 1.58 -0.28 10.77
C ASN A 140 0.08 -0.61 10.89
N THR A 141 -0.73 -0.28 9.86
CA THR A 141 -2.17 -0.59 9.86
C THR A 141 -2.53 -1.83 9.05
N ILE A 142 -1.60 -2.37 8.28
CA ILE A 142 -1.83 -3.48 7.33
C ILE A 142 -2.40 -4.73 8.01
N ASP A 143 -1.91 -5.09 9.20
CA ASP A 143 -2.32 -6.32 9.90
C ASP A 143 -3.79 -6.28 10.30
N GLY A 144 -4.26 -5.14 10.84
CA GLY A 144 -5.66 -4.95 11.19
C GLY A 144 -6.59 -5.07 9.98
N LEU A 145 -6.17 -4.52 8.85
CA LEU A 145 -6.92 -4.61 7.59
C LEU A 145 -6.99 -6.06 7.10
N ILE A 146 -5.87 -6.74 6.96
CA ILE A 146 -5.78 -8.13 6.46
C ILE A 146 -6.59 -9.08 7.34
N ASN A 147 -6.56 -8.91 8.65
CA ASN A 147 -7.31 -9.74 9.59
C ASN A 147 -8.84 -9.59 9.43
N SER A 148 -9.31 -8.47 8.90
CA SER A 148 -10.74 -8.22 8.66
C SER A 148 -11.22 -8.70 7.29
N ILE A 149 -10.33 -9.16 6.42
CA ILE A 149 -10.66 -9.63 5.07
C ILE A 149 -11.11 -11.10 5.11
N LEU A 150 -12.18 -11.39 4.39
CA LEU A 150 -12.68 -12.77 4.26
C LEU A 150 -12.00 -13.51 3.09
N PRO A 151 -11.99 -14.85 3.10
CA PRO A 151 -11.27 -15.65 2.10
C PRO A 151 -11.77 -15.52 0.65
N HIS A 152 -12.97 -14.99 0.42
CA HIS A 152 -13.52 -14.81 -0.93
C HIS A 152 -12.99 -13.56 -1.65
N SER A 153 -12.38 -12.64 -0.91
CA SER A 153 -11.93 -11.38 -1.47
C SER A 153 -10.60 -11.54 -2.20
N GLN A 154 -10.47 -10.92 -3.36
CA GLN A 154 -9.18 -10.73 -4.03
C GLN A 154 -8.48 -9.50 -3.44
N VAL A 155 -7.24 -9.67 -2.98
CA VAL A 155 -6.50 -8.63 -2.25
C VAL A 155 -5.27 -8.20 -3.01
N ILE A 156 -5.14 -6.89 -3.18
CA ILE A 156 -4.01 -6.25 -3.84
C ILE A 156 -3.37 -5.26 -2.87
N VAL A 157 -2.04 -5.30 -2.74
CA VAL A 157 -1.28 -4.24 -2.07
C VAL A 157 -0.50 -3.48 -3.12
N ALA A 158 -0.71 -2.17 -3.26
CA ALA A 158 -0.15 -1.38 -4.36
C ALA A 158 0.52 -0.09 -3.89
N GLY A 159 1.53 0.32 -4.63
CA GLY A 159 2.26 1.57 -4.43
C GLY A 159 3.74 1.38 -4.13
N PRO A 160 4.54 2.45 -4.15
CA PRO A 160 6.00 2.36 -4.00
C PRO A 160 6.47 1.70 -2.70
N SER A 161 5.70 1.82 -1.62
CA SER A 161 6.05 1.22 -0.32
C SER A 161 5.85 -0.30 -0.28
N SER A 162 5.18 -0.90 -1.26
CA SER A 162 4.91 -2.34 -1.31
C SER A 162 5.98 -3.16 -2.05
N SER A 163 7.11 -2.57 -2.43
CA SER A 163 8.21 -3.26 -3.13
C SER A 163 9.04 -4.17 -2.21
N LEU A 164 8.42 -4.75 -1.19
CA LEU A 164 9.02 -5.68 -0.22
C LEU A 164 9.04 -7.12 -0.77
N LEU A 165 9.82 -7.99 -0.12
CA LEU A 165 9.72 -9.44 -0.34
C LEU A 165 8.27 -9.90 -0.13
N PRO A 166 7.68 -10.60 -1.12
CA PRO A 166 6.23 -10.82 -1.14
C PRO A 166 5.74 -11.91 -0.17
N ASP A 167 6.63 -12.78 0.32
CA ASP A 167 6.28 -14.01 1.03
C ASP A 167 5.31 -13.80 2.20
N VAL A 168 5.58 -12.77 3.03
CA VAL A 168 4.75 -12.50 4.20
C VAL A 168 3.35 -12.06 3.78
N LEU A 169 3.25 -11.20 2.77
CA LEU A 169 1.97 -10.71 2.28
C LEU A 169 1.17 -11.82 1.60
N PHE A 170 1.81 -12.63 0.74
CA PHE A 170 1.15 -13.76 0.08
C PHE A 170 0.67 -14.85 1.06
N LYS A 171 1.41 -15.11 2.13
CA LYS A 171 0.97 -16.01 3.21
C LYS A 171 -0.23 -15.45 3.99
N ASN A 172 -0.47 -14.15 3.91
CA ASN A 172 -1.52 -13.44 4.63
C ASN A 172 -2.60 -12.87 3.68
N LYS A 173 -3.16 -13.69 2.81
CA LYS A 173 -4.33 -13.41 1.92
C LYS A 173 -4.10 -12.36 0.82
N VAL A 174 -2.89 -11.86 0.60
CA VAL A 174 -2.61 -10.97 -0.52
C VAL A 174 -2.37 -11.79 -1.78
N ASP A 175 -3.05 -11.45 -2.88
CA ASP A 175 -2.95 -12.17 -4.16
C ASP A 175 -1.99 -11.47 -5.11
N ILE A 176 -1.94 -10.15 -5.08
CA ILE A 176 -1.16 -9.33 -6.00
C ILE A 176 -0.43 -8.23 -5.23
N ILE A 177 0.83 -8.03 -5.58
CA ILE A 177 1.63 -6.90 -5.09
C ILE A 177 2.02 -6.02 -6.25
N GLY A 178 1.55 -4.78 -6.24
CA GLY A 178 1.91 -3.75 -7.20
C GLY A 178 3.12 -2.96 -6.72
N ALA A 179 4.31 -3.42 -7.08
CA ALA A 179 5.57 -2.77 -6.77
C ALA A 179 5.94 -1.70 -7.78
N THR A 180 6.85 -0.80 -7.40
CA THR A 180 7.43 0.20 -8.31
C THR A 180 8.94 0.01 -8.33
N THR A 181 9.49 -0.22 -9.52
CA THR A 181 10.94 -0.22 -9.72
C THR A 181 11.42 1.20 -9.95
N ILE A 182 12.42 1.63 -9.18
CA ILE A 182 13.12 2.90 -9.43
C ILE A 182 14.25 2.58 -10.40
N THR A 183 14.19 3.17 -11.58
CA THR A 183 15.27 3.12 -12.59
C THR A 183 16.07 4.41 -12.49
N ASP A 184 17.38 4.31 -12.77
CA ASP A 184 18.30 5.46 -12.84
C ASP A 184 17.90 6.44 -13.96
#